data_d1d67fa734a3409274a3518cbd63422a
#
_entry.id   d1d67fa734a3409274a3518cbd63422a
#
_cell.length_a   1.000
_cell.length_b   1.000
_cell.length_c   1.000
_cell.angle_alpha   90.00
_cell.angle_beta   90.00
_cell.angle_gamma   90.00
#
_symmetry.space_group_name_H-M   'P 1'
#
loop_
_entity.id
_entity.type
_entity.pdbx_description
1 polymer ?
#
loop_
_entity_poly.entity_id
_entity_poly.type
_entity_poly.pdbx_seq_one_letter_code
_entity_poly.pdbx_strand_id
1 'polypeptide(L)'
;MFEKQMERFVIKFVLGAVILAGLCIAVYAETTRIVSGTGSATAETSEEAFRLATDIAGENLQSACSDGWLNDWSTSQNCREMGVPPVASCIVKITAVCHTQQ
;
A
#
# COMPACT_ATOMS: atom_id res chain seq x y z
N MET A 1 16.53 -45.34 -0.80
CA MET A 1 16.48 -44.72 -0.75
C MET A 1 16.97 -44.16 -1.00
N PHE A 2 17.00 -43.65 -1.09
CA PHE A 2 17.06 -42.79 -1.04
C PHE A 2 16.56 -42.55 -1.65
N GLU A 3 15.76 -42.83 -1.54
CA GLU A 3 15.18 -42.56 -1.66
C GLU A 3 14.68 -43.09 -1.40
N LYS A 4 14.40 -43.98 -0.84
CA LYS A 4 13.98 -44.01 -0.11
C LYS A 4 14.32 -43.99 0.70
N GLN A 5 15.19 -44.36 1.11
CA GLN A 5 15.57 -43.61 1.71
C GLN A 5 15.80 -42.75 1.44
N MET A 6 16.10 -42.79 0.76
CA MET A 6 16.02 -41.61 0.43
C MET A 6 14.81 -41.30 0.19
N GLU A 7 13.99 -42.21 0.21
CA GLU A 7 12.89 -41.69 0.18
C GLU A 7 12.49 -41.64 1.43
N ARG A 8 12.80 -42.52 2.43
CA ARG A 8 12.53 -42.24 3.56
C ARG A 8 13.42 -41.62 4.25
N PHE A 9 14.69 -41.82 4.16
CA PHE A 9 15.48 -40.78 4.51
C PHE A 9 15.19 -39.64 3.71
N VAL A 10 15.00 -39.89 2.47
CA VAL A 10 14.59 -38.78 1.65
C VAL A 10 13.35 -38.23 2.16
N ILE A 11 12.46 -38.99 2.67
CA ILE A 11 11.31 -38.42 3.24
C ILE A 11 11.64 -37.66 4.44
N LYS A 12 12.46 -38.19 5.37
CA LYS A 12 12.86 -37.39 6.42
C LYS A 12 13.64 -36.26 5.99
N PHE A 13 14.54 -36.46 5.08
CA PHE A 13 15.33 -35.40 4.56
C PHE A 13 14.52 -34.48 3.76
N VAL A 14 13.61 -35.00 3.01
CA VAL A 14 12.73 -34.18 2.25
C VAL A 14 11.84 -33.38 3.16
N LEU A 15 11.39 -33.93 4.22
CA LEU A 15 10.64 -33.17 5.17
C LEU A 15 11.47 -32.05 5.74
N GLY A 16 12.69 -32.32 6.09
CA GLY A 16 13.56 -31.27 6.55
C GLY A 16 13.82 -30.24 5.49
N ALA A 17 14.08 -30.70 4.28
CA ALA A 17 14.34 -29.80 3.19
C ALA A 17 13.12 -28.98 2.84
N VAL A 18 11.97 -29.59 2.91
CA VAL A 18 10.75 -28.87 2.63
C VAL A 18 10.52 -27.78 3.67
N ILE A 19 10.80 -28.09 4.91
CA ILE A 19 10.65 -27.08 5.94
C ILE A 19 11.61 -25.93 5.70
N LEU A 20 12.84 -26.21 5.33
CA LEU A 20 13.79 -25.17 5.06
C LEU A 20 13.37 -24.36 3.84
N ALA A 21 12.90 -25.02 2.82
CA ALA A 21 12.44 -24.32 1.63
C ALA A 21 11.24 -23.48 1.96
N GLY A 22 10.36 -23.97 2.81
CA GLY A 22 9.23 -23.18 3.23
C GLY A 22 9.65 -21.93 3.96
N LEU A 23 10.64 -22.04 4.83
CA LEU A 23 11.13 -20.87 5.53
C LEU A 23 11.75 -19.87 4.57
N CYS A 24 12.49 -20.36 3.59
CA CYS A 24 13.09 -19.48 2.61
C CYS A 24 12.03 -18.77 1.79
N ILE A 25 10.98 -19.49 1.42
CA ILE A 25 9.90 -18.86 0.67
C ILE A 25 9.23 -17.80 1.53
N ALA A 26 9.07 -18.05 2.81
CA ALA A 26 8.46 -17.09 3.69
C ALA A 26 9.28 -15.82 3.78
N VAL A 27 10.60 -15.92 3.70
CA VAL A 27 11.46 -14.75 3.76
C VAL A 27 11.20 -13.83 2.58
N TYR A 28 10.82 -14.40 1.44
CA TYR A 28 10.55 -13.59 0.27
C TYR A 28 9.07 -13.29 0.10
N ALA A 29 8.26 -13.61 1.07
CA ALA A 29 6.83 -13.34 0.97
C ALA A 29 6.59 -11.86 0.98
N GLU A 30 5.64 -11.44 0.17
CA GLU A 30 5.21 -10.05 0.10
C GLU A 30 4.28 -9.78 1.27
N THR A 31 4.43 -8.63 1.90
CA THR A 31 3.49 -8.19 2.92
C THR A 31 2.68 -7.02 2.38
N THR A 32 1.45 -6.96 2.82
CA THR A 32 0.55 -5.91 2.39
C THR A 32 -0.03 -5.21 3.62
N ARG A 33 -0.29 -3.92 3.46
CA ARG A 33 -0.97 -3.16 4.48
C ARG A 33 -1.74 -2.03 3.82
N ILE A 34 -2.79 -1.59 4.47
CA ILE A 34 -3.58 -0.48 3.95
C ILE A 34 -2.99 0.81 4.46
N VAL A 35 -2.71 1.73 3.56
CA VAL A 35 -2.16 3.03 3.90
C VAL A 35 -3.07 4.09 3.32
N SER A 36 -2.97 5.30 3.84
CA SER A 36 -3.76 6.41 3.32
C SER A 36 -2.97 7.69 3.40
N GLY A 37 -3.31 8.61 2.51
CA GLY A 37 -2.77 9.95 2.52
C GLY A 37 -3.90 10.93 2.45
N THR A 38 -3.80 12.00 3.20
CA THR A 38 -4.82 13.03 3.24
C THR A 38 -4.21 14.35 2.85
N GLY A 39 -4.93 15.11 2.05
CA GLY A 39 -4.50 16.44 1.66
C GLY A 39 -5.67 17.38 1.73
N SER A 40 -5.38 18.64 2.02
CA SER A 40 -6.40 19.66 2.00
C SER A 40 -5.82 20.91 1.34
N ALA A 41 -6.68 21.65 0.67
CA ALA A 41 -6.25 22.85 -0.02
C ALA A 41 -7.44 23.80 -0.20
N THR A 42 -7.12 25.06 -0.33
CA THR A 42 -8.11 26.11 -0.57
C THR A 42 -7.70 26.85 -1.81
N ALA A 43 -8.65 27.12 -2.69
CA ALA A 43 -8.40 27.85 -3.92
C ALA A 43 -9.66 28.58 -4.33
N GLU A 44 -9.56 29.34 -5.43
CA GLU A 44 -10.70 30.09 -5.88
C GLU A 44 -11.80 29.23 -6.46
N THR A 45 -11.44 28.07 -6.98
CA THR A 45 -12.42 27.16 -7.54
C THR A 45 -12.28 25.79 -6.89
N SER A 46 -13.37 25.04 -6.90
CA SER A 46 -13.35 23.68 -6.37
C SER A 46 -12.42 22.79 -7.15
N GLU A 47 -12.34 22.98 -8.46
CA GLU A 47 -11.46 22.19 -9.29
C GLU A 47 -10.02 22.34 -8.88
N GLU A 48 -9.62 23.57 -8.67
CA GLU A 48 -8.23 23.83 -8.30
C GLU A 48 -7.94 23.35 -6.90
N ALA A 49 -8.87 23.61 -5.96
CA ALA A 49 -8.70 23.15 -4.60
C ALA A 49 -8.60 21.64 -4.55
N PHE A 50 -9.43 20.95 -5.35
CA PHE A 50 -9.41 19.50 -5.41
C PHE A 50 -8.08 19.00 -5.98
N ARG A 51 -7.59 19.65 -7.04
CA ARG A 51 -6.33 19.23 -7.64
C ARG A 51 -5.17 19.37 -6.67
N LEU A 52 -5.11 20.51 -5.97
CA LEU A 52 -4.06 20.73 -5.00
C LEU A 52 -4.15 19.76 -3.84
N ALA A 53 -5.35 19.51 -3.34
CA ALA A 53 -5.55 18.58 -2.24
C ALA A 53 -5.17 17.17 -2.67
N THR A 54 -5.49 16.80 -3.90
CA THR A 54 -5.14 15.47 -4.42
C THR A 54 -3.64 15.32 -4.53
N ASP A 55 -2.92 16.35 -4.97
CA ASP A 55 -1.47 16.28 -5.04
C ASP A 55 -0.86 16.05 -3.66
N ILE A 56 -1.37 16.78 -2.66
CA ILE A 56 -0.86 16.64 -1.30
C ILE A 56 -1.18 15.25 -0.76
N ALA A 57 -2.41 14.77 -0.99
CA ALA A 57 -2.81 13.45 -0.54
C ALA A 57 -1.94 12.37 -1.18
N GLY A 58 -1.62 12.53 -2.48
CA GLY A 58 -0.77 11.57 -3.17
C GLY A 58 0.64 11.54 -2.63
N GLU A 59 1.19 12.71 -2.33
CA GLU A 59 2.52 12.76 -1.74
C GLU A 59 2.55 12.09 -0.37
N ASN A 60 1.53 12.35 0.44
CA ASN A 60 1.45 11.74 1.75
C ASN A 60 1.27 10.23 1.65
N LEU A 61 0.51 9.78 0.65
CA LEU A 61 0.30 8.37 0.44
C LEU A 61 1.61 7.70 0.04
N GLN A 62 2.37 8.31 -0.86
CA GLN A 62 3.64 7.75 -1.28
C GLN A 62 4.62 7.67 -0.12
N SER A 63 4.59 8.67 0.76
CA SER A 63 5.43 8.63 1.95
C SER A 63 5.05 7.48 2.87
N ALA A 64 3.76 7.15 2.92
CA ALA A 64 3.30 6.06 3.77
C ALA A 64 3.71 4.70 3.21
N CYS A 65 4.05 4.62 1.93
CA CYS A 65 4.48 3.37 1.30
C CYS A 65 5.81 3.60 0.58
N SER A 66 6.77 4.18 1.28
CA SER A 66 8.05 4.50 0.67
C SER A 66 8.89 3.26 0.45
N ASP A 67 8.55 2.15 1.10
CA ASP A 67 9.32 0.93 1.01
C ASP A 67 8.69 -0.10 0.06
N GLY A 68 7.74 0.31 -0.76
CA GLY A 68 7.04 -0.64 -1.62
C GLY A 68 6.28 0.05 -2.73
N TRP A 69 5.23 -0.59 -3.19
CA TRP A 69 4.43 -0.07 -4.28
C TRP A 69 2.95 -0.18 -3.92
N LEU A 70 2.14 0.61 -4.61
CA LEU A 70 0.74 0.80 -4.25
C LEU A 70 -0.18 0.28 -5.34
N ASN A 71 -1.33 -0.26 -4.92
CA ASN A 71 -2.42 -0.55 -5.85
C ASN A 71 -3.74 -0.51 -5.08
N ASP A 72 -4.83 -0.79 -5.79
CA ASP A 72 -6.19 -0.82 -5.21
C ASP A 72 -6.53 0.52 -4.58
N TRP A 73 -6.46 1.56 -5.40
CA TRP A 73 -6.70 2.93 -4.96
C TRP A 73 -8.17 3.17 -4.71
N SER A 74 -8.44 3.98 -3.69
CA SER A 74 -9.78 4.45 -3.39
C SER A 74 -9.66 5.88 -2.92
N THR A 75 -10.52 6.76 -3.44
CA THR A 75 -10.42 8.18 -3.14
C THR A 75 -11.75 8.65 -2.58
N SER A 76 -11.71 9.45 -1.52
CA SER A 76 -12.87 10.16 -1.04
C SER A 76 -12.53 11.64 -0.96
N GLN A 77 -13.51 12.47 -1.19
CA GLN A 77 -13.29 13.91 -1.23
C GLN A 77 -14.46 14.62 -0.61
N ASN A 78 -14.18 15.80 -0.10
CA ASN A 78 -15.21 16.67 0.43
C ASN A 78 -14.77 18.10 0.15
N CYS A 79 -15.52 18.79 -0.69
CA CYS A 79 -15.24 20.18 -1.07
C CYS A 79 -16.41 21.05 -0.65
N ARG A 80 -16.10 22.25 -0.20
CA ARG A 80 -17.15 23.21 0.13
C ARG A 80 -16.63 24.62 -0.09
N GLU A 81 -17.55 25.53 -0.22
CA GLU A 81 -17.22 26.93 -0.36
C GLU A 81 -17.42 27.63 0.97
N MET A 82 -16.57 28.59 1.23
CA MET A 82 -16.66 29.37 2.46
C MET A 82 -16.15 30.76 2.23
N GLY A 83 -16.67 31.68 3.03
CA GLY A 83 -16.20 33.07 3.02
C GLY A 83 -16.92 33.97 2.04
N VAL A 84 -16.56 35.24 2.10
CA VAL A 84 -17.10 36.25 1.22
C VAL A 84 -15.94 37.15 0.82
N PRO A 85 -15.47 37.12 -0.44
CA PRO A 85 -15.95 36.26 -1.52
C PRO A 85 -15.64 34.79 -1.25
N PRO A 86 -16.43 33.90 -1.82
CA PRO A 86 -16.25 32.49 -1.50
C PRO A 86 -14.97 31.92 -2.08
N VAL A 87 -14.34 31.04 -1.33
CA VAL A 87 -13.24 30.25 -1.81
C VAL A 87 -13.62 28.79 -1.56
N ALA A 88 -13.05 27.91 -2.34
CA ALA A 88 -13.34 26.49 -2.22
C ALA A 88 -12.27 25.85 -1.36
N SER A 89 -12.70 24.95 -0.49
CA SER A 89 -11.80 24.19 0.35
C SER A 89 -12.11 22.71 0.16
N CYS A 90 -11.11 21.94 -0.18
CA CYS A 90 -11.28 20.51 -0.44
C CYS A 90 -10.38 19.70 0.46
N ILE A 91 -10.91 18.57 0.94
CA ILE A 91 -10.14 17.60 1.67
C ILE A 91 -10.24 16.31 0.88
N VAL A 92 -9.10 15.71 0.58
CA VAL A 92 -9.04 14.48 -0.21
C VAL A 92 -8.30 13.43 0.59
N LYS A 93 -8.87 12.24 0.64
CA LYS A 93 -8.21 11.11 1.27
C LYS A 93 -8.09 10.00 0.25
N ILE A 94 -6.87 9.51 0.05
CA ILE A 94 -6.61 8.41 -0.86
C ILE A 94 -6.14 7.24 -0.04
N THR A 95 -6.78 6.10 -0.24
CA THR A 95 -6.43 4.87 0.46
C THR A 95 -5.96 3.86 -0.58
N ALA A 96 -4.96 3.10 -0.26
CA ALA A 96 -4.41 2.12 -1.18
C ALA A 96 -3.77 0.99 -0.40
N VAL A 97 -3.45 -0.09 -1.09
CA VAL A 97 -2.74 -1.21 -0.51
C VAL A 97 -1.27 -1.05 -0.83
N CYS A 98 -0.45 -1.08 0.19
CA CYS A 98 1.00 -0.97 0.06
C CYS A 98 1.59 -2.37 0.10
N HIS A 99 2.38 -2.71 -0.91
CA HIS A 99 3.02 -4.01 -1.03
C HIS A 99 4.51 -3.85 -0.81
N THR A 100 5.06 -4.59 0.14
CA THR A 100 6.49 -4.53 0.42
C THR A 100 7.06 -5.94 0.39
N GLN A 101 8.34 -6.04 0.07
CA GLN A 101 9.06 -7.30 0.07
C GLN A 101 9.84 -7.43 1.37
N GLN A 102 9.80 -8.62 1.93
CA GLN A 102 10.53 -8.90 3.16
C GLN A 102 11.96 -9.32 2.86
#